data_63723bd13b2732a83a6b875cdc3e74a4
#
_entry.id   63723bd13b2732a83a6b875cdc3e74a4
#
_cell.length_a   1.000
_cell.length_b   1.000
_cell.length_c   1.000
_cell.angle_alpha   90.00
_cell.angle_beta   90.00
_cell.angle_gamma   90.00
#
_symmetry.space_group_name_H-M   'P 1'
#
loop_
_entity.id
_entity.type
_entity.pdbx_description
1 polymer ?
#
loop_
_entity_poly.entity_id
_entity_poly.type
_entity_poly.pdbx_seq_one_letter_code
_entity_poly.pdbx_strand_id
1 'polypeptide(L)'
;MLIITDGAKETAKIASAIAAALGDVKVEVKAAGDFMGNDILPADVFFLGCENPEPETFAYLADVLRHINLAGRLCGIFSPKSEKAVQYLSALVHDCEVALHPEPLFASSVDSVKTWAQNVVSGSFCTRNDSK
;
A
#
# COMPACT_ATOMS: atom_id res chain seq x y z
N MET A 1 -3.11 -10.11 -4.16
CA MET A 1 -2.60 -8.88 -3.53
C MET A 1 -2.11 -7.91 -4.58
N LEU A 2 -2.18 -6.65 -4.30
CA LEU A 2 -1.86 -5.60 -5.25
C LEU A 2 -0.90 -4.60 -4.63
N ILE A 3 0.12 -4.21 -5.39
CA ILE A 3 1.04 -3.14 -4.98
C ILE A 3 0.97 -2.06 -6.05
N ILE A 4 0.64 -0.84 -5.64
CA ILE A 4 0.54 0.31 -6.55
C ILE A 4 1.65 1.29 -6.21
N THR A 5 2.42 1.70 -7.20
CA THR A 5 3.53 2.63 -7.03
C THR A 5 3.41 3.82 -7.97
N ASP A 6 4.23 4.84 -7.73
CA ASP A 6 4.33 6.00 -8.61
C ASP A 6 5.21 5.75 -9.84
N GLY A 7 5.76 4.54 -9.97
CA GLY A 7 6.66 4.21 -11.05
C GLY A 7 8.10 4.65 -10.83
N ALA A 8 8.38 5.34 -9.73
CA ALA A 8 9.74 5.76 -9.43
C ALA A 8 10.61 4.55 -9.11
N LYS A 9 11.89 4.64 -9.49
CA LYS A 9 12.82 3.53 -9.38
C LYS A 9 12.99 3.01 -7.95
N GLU A 10 13.14 3.92 -7.01
CA GLU A 10 13.33 3.53 -5.60
C GLU A 10 12.06 2.91 -5.02
N THR A 11 10.90 3.43 -5.38
CA THR A 11 9.63 2.87 -4.95
C THR A 11 9.45 1.47 -5.52
N ALA A 12 9.82 1.27 -6.78
CA ALA A 12 9.72 -0.03 -7.44
C ALA A 12 10.61 -1.08 -6.76
N LYS A 13 11.77 -0.67 -6.25
CA LYS A 13 12.64 -1.59 -5.51
C LYS A 13 11.98 -2.11 -4.25
N ILE A 14 11.30 -1.23 -3.52
CA ILE A 14 10.57 -1.63 -2.32
C ILE A 14 9.42 -2.56 -2.68
N ALA A 15 8.68 -2.22 -3.73
CA ALA A 15 7.58 -3.06 -4.20
C ALA A 15 8.06 -4.47 -4.54
N SER A 16 9.20 -4.59 -5.21
CA SER A 16 9.80 -5.88 -5.54
C SER A 16 10.19 -6.65 -4.28
N ALA A 17 10.73 -5.95 -3.28
CA ALA A 17 11.09 -6.58 -2.01
C ALA A 17 9.86 -7.08 -1.26
N ILE A 18 8.77 -6.33 -1.29
CA ILE A 18 7.51 -6.76 -0.68
C ILE A 18 7.00 -8.03 -1.38
N ALA A 19 6.98 -8.02 -2.70
CA ALA A 19 6.53 -9.18 -3.47
C ALA A 19 7.38 -10.42 -3.16
N ALA A 20 8.68 -10.24 -3.08
CA ALA A 20 9.60 -11.35 -2.74
C ALA A 20 9.36 -11.86 -1.31
N ALA A 21 9.08 -10.97 -0.39
CA ALA A 21 8.84 -11.33 1.00
C ALA A 21 7.56 -12.16 1.18
N LEU A 22 6.59 -11.96 0.31
CA LEU A 22 5.31 -12.65 0.36
C LEU A 22 5.28 -13.93 -0.48
N GLY A 23 6.36 -14.21 -1.16
CA GLY A 23 6.73 -15.45 -1.87
C GLY A 23 5.62 -16.30 -2.49
N ASP A 24 4.91 -17.00 -1.66
CA ASP A 24 3.92 -17.98 -2.12
C ASP A 24 2.58 -17.39 -2.50
N VAL A 25 2.38 -16.11 -2.26
CA VAL A 25 1.14 -15.41 -2.55
C VAL A 25 1.27 -14.69 -3.88
N LYS A 26 0.24 -14.76 -4.69
CA LYS A 26 0.22 -14.03 -5.96
C LYS A 26 0.14 -12.54 -5.68
N VAL A 27 1.17 -11.81 -6.11
CA VAL A 27 1.25 -10.37 -5.94
C VAL A 27 1.40 -9.71 -7.30
N GLU A 28 0.52 -8.76 -7.58
CA GLU A 28 0.59 -7.97 -8.80
C GLU A 28 1.13 -6.58 -8.47
N VAL A 29 2.11 -6.12 -9.21
CA VAL A 29 2.71 -4.80 -9.02
C VAL A 29 2.33 -3.94 -10.22
N LYS A 30 1.72 -2.78 -9.94
CA LYS A 30 1.32 -1.84 -10.99
C LYS A 30 1.76 -0.43 -10.67
N ALA A 31 2.16 0.30 -11.71
CA ALA A 31 2.31 1.75 -11.58
C ALA A 31 0.92 2.38 -11.56
N ALA A 32 0.76 3.46 -10.82
CA ALA A 32 -0.54 4.13 -10.72
C ALA A 32 -1.06 4.59 -12.08
N GLY A 33 -0.16 4.91 -13.01
CA GLY A 33 -0.56 5.29 -14.38
C GLY A 33 -1.20 4.15 -15.17
N ASP A 34 -0.94 2.91 -14.77
CA ASP A 34 -1.50 1.71 -15.41
C ASP A 34 -2.65 1.11 -14.61
N PHE A 35 -2.97 1.70 -13.47
CA PHE A 35 -4.00 1.20 -12.57
C PHE A 35 -5.39 1.47 -13.13
N MET A 36 -6.24 0.47 -13.03
CA MET A 36 -7.66 0.58 -13.35
C MET A 36 -8.47 0.36 -12.08
N GLY A 37 -9.58 1.05 -11.93
CA GLY A 37 -10.41 0.93 -10.73
C GLY A 37 -10.76 -0.49 -10.36
N ASN A 38 -10.96 -1.36 -11.36
CA ASN A 38 -11.30 -2.76 -11.14
C ASN A 38 -10.16 -3.58 -10.54
N ASP A 39 -8.94 -3.09 -10.59
CA ASP A 39 -7.77 -3.84 -10.12
C ASP A 39 -7.76 -3.98 -8.59
N ILE A 40 -8.33 -3.00 -7.89
CA ILE A 40 -8.31 -3.01 -6.44
C ILE A 40 -9.46 -3.83 -5.82
N LEU A 41 -10.53 -4.02 -6.56
CA LEU A 41 -11.71 -4.70 -6.03
C LEU A 41 -11.45 -6.14 -5.57
N PRO A 42 -10.69 -6.97 -6.30
CA PRO A 42 -10.42 -8.32 -5.85
C PRO A 42 -9.29 -8.42 -4.83
N ALA A 43 -8.61 -7.33 -4.51
CA ALA A 43 -7.47 -7.38 -3.61
C ALA A 43 -7.91 -7.25 -2.17
N ASP A 44 -7.69 -8.31 -1.36
CA ASP A 44 -7.96 -8.26 0.07
C ASP A 44 -6.90 -7.46 0.82
N VAL A 45 -5.70 -7.43 0.28
CA VAL A 45 -4.57 -6.68 0.82
C VAL A 45 -3.94 -5.89 -0.31
N PHE A 46 -3.67 -4.63 -0.09
CA PHE A 46 -2.95 -3.83 -1.07
C PHE A 46 -1.94 -2.90 -0.39
N PHE A 47 -0.95 -2.51 -1.16
CA PHE A 47 0.12 -1.64 -0.70
C PHE A 47 0.21 -0.43 -1.62
N LEU A 48 0.42 0.74 -1.05
CA LEU A 48 0.60 1.97 -1.81
C LEU A 48 1.95 2.58 -1.47
N GLY A 49 2.69 2.96 -2.49
CA GLY A 49 3.99 3.58 -2.31
C GLY A 49 4.28 4.68 -3.29
N CYS A 50 4.94 5.73 -2.84
CA CYS A 50 5.42 6.79 -3.70
C CYS A 50 6.63 7.48 -3.08
N GLU A 51 7.47 8.02 -3.95
CA GLU A 51 8.70 8.69 -3.54
C GLU A 51 8.44 10.12 -3.07
N ASN A 52 7.53 10.80 -3.74
CA ASN A 52 7.18 12.19 -3.44
C ASN A 52 5.69 12.31 -3.13
N PRO A 53 5.27 13.30 -2.34
CA PRO A 53 3.85 13.52 -2.08
C PRO A 53 3.12 13.97 -3.35
N GLU A 54 1.88 13.57 -3.48
CA GLU A 54 0.99 13.93 -4.58
C GLU A 54 1.59 13.74 -5.99
N PRO A 55 2.10 12.53 -6.32
CA PRO A 55 2.58 12.32 -7.69
C PRO A 55 1.41 12.44 -8.67
N GLU A 56 1.70 13.03 -9.84
CA GLU A 56 0.66 13.21 -10.88
C GLU A 56 0.02 11.89 -11.29
N THR A 57 0.80 10.83 -11.31
CA THR A 57 0.31 9.50 -11.69
C THR A 57 -0.75 8.97 -10.75
N PHE A 58 -0.87 9.54 -9.54
CA PHE A 58 -1.86 9.10 -8.56
C PHE A 58 -3.20 9.83 -8.70
N ALA A 59 -3.35 10.75 -9.63
CA ALA A 59 -4.59 11.51 -9.77
C ALA A 59 -5.82 10.61 -9.95
N TYR A 60 -5.74 9.64 -10.84
CA TYR A 60 -6.84 8.70 -11.07
C TYR A 60 -7.07 7.80 -9.85
N LEU A 61 -5.99 7.29 -9.28
CA LEU A 61 -6.07 6.45 -8.07
C LEU A 61 -6.73 7.22 -6.93
N ALA A 62 -6.37 8.48 -6.74
CA ALA A 62 -6.95 9.31 -5.70
C ALA A 62 -8.47 9.46 -5.90
N ASP A 63 -8.89 9.65 -7.13
CA ASP A 63 -10.31 9.76 -7.44
C ASP A 63 -11.05 8.46 -7.14
N VAL A 64 -10.49 7.33 -7.52
CA VAL A 64 -11.08 6.01 -7.25
C VAL A 64 -11.21 5.79 -5.74
N LEU A 65 -10.14 6.04 -5.00
CA LEU A 65 -10.15 5.78 -3.55
C LEU A 65 -11.11 6.68 -2.80
N ARG A 66 -11.42 7.84 -3.35
CA ARG A 66 -12.37 8.77 -2.74
C ARG A 66 -13.81 8.28 -2.86
N HIS A 67 -14.09 7.41 -3.82
CA HIS A 67 -15.45 6.98 -4.14
C HIS A 67 -15.72 5.50 -3.94
N ILE A 68 -14.78 4.77 -3.34
CA ILE A 68 -14.90 3.32 -3.15
C ILE A 68 -14.86 2.99 -1.67
N ASN A 69 -15.60 1.94 -1.27
CA ASN A 69 -15.56 1.44 0.10
C ASN A 69 -14.75 0.16 0.13
N LEU A 70 -13.65 0.17 0.88
CA LEU A 70 -12.76 -0.97 1.03
C LEU A 70 -12.74 -1.50 2.47
N ALA A 71 -13.82 -1.32 3.19
CA ALA A 71 -13.93 -1.84 4.56
C ALA A 71 -13.64 -3.35 4.57
N GLY A 72 -12.86 -3.77 5.54
CA GLY A 72 -12.46 -5.18 5.66
C GLY A 72 -11.19 -5.54 4.90
N ARG A 73 -10.69 -4.64 4.06
CA ARG A 73 -9.41 -4.87 3.37
C ARG A 73 -8.26 -4.27 4.15
N LEU A 74 -7.07 -4.81 3.92
CA LEU A 74 -5.87 -4.39 4.62
C LEU A 74 -4.99 -3.56 3.69
N CYS A 75 -4.37 -2.52 4.24
CA CYS A 75 -3.49 -1.65 3.47
C CYS A 75 -2.22 -1.33 4.22
N GLY A 76 -1.10 -1.37 3.52
CA GLY A 76 0.18 -0.87 4.01
C GLY A 76 0.67 0.25 3.09
N ILE A 77 1.26 1.28 3.66
CA ILE A 77 1.81 2.38 2.88
C ILE A 77 3.30 2.48 3.11
N PHE A 78 4.03 2.88 2.08
CA PHE A 78 5.48 2.96 2.15
C PHE A 78 6.02 4.10 1.30
N SER A 79 7.22 4.54 1.65
CA SER A 79 7.95 5.52 0.85
C SER A 79 9.44 5.28 1.03
N PRO A 80 10.26 5.45 -0.03
CA PRO A 80 11.69 5.28 0.11
C PRO A 80 12.34 6.37 0.97
N LYS A 81 11.77 7.57 1.03
CA LYS A 81 12.47 8.67 1.70
C LYS A 81 11.62 9.80 2.24
N SER A 82 10.32 9.82 2.00
CA SER A 82 9.52 11.00 2.31
C SER A 82 8.42 10.74 3.32
N GLU A 83 8.51 11.40 4.46
CA GLU A 83 7.46 11.37 5.46
C GLU A 83 6.19 12.05 4.94
N LYS A 84 6.35 13.10 4.15
CA LYS A 84 5.21 13.79 3.53
C LYS A 84 4.47 12.91 2.54
N ALA A 85 5.20 12.05 1.83
CA ALA A 85 4.57 11.07 0.93
C ALA A 85 3.71 10.10 1.73
N VAL A 86 4.20 9.64 2.87
CA VAL A 86 3.44 8.76 3.76
C VAL A 86 2.18 9.45 4.27
N GLN A 87 2.30 10.71 4.67
CA GLN A 87 1.14 11.49 5.12
C GLN A 87 0.10 11.63 4.01
N TYR A 88 0.56 11.88 2.79
CA TYR A 88 -0.32 11.95 1.62
C TYR A 88 -1.05 10.63 1.40
N LEU A 89 -0.32 9.51 1.45
CA LEU A 89 -0.92 8.19 1.24
C LEU A 89 -1.92 7.83 2.34
N SER A 90 -1.63 8.19 3.58
CA SER A 90 -2.56 7.96 4.68
C SER A 90 -3.87 8.72 4.47
N ALA A 91 -3.77 9.98 4.03
CA ALA A 91 -4.95 10.78 3.75
C ALA A 91 -5.74 10.21 2.57
N LEU A 92 -5.03 9.67 1.58
CA LEU A 92 -5.62 9.11 0.38
C LEU A 92 -6.56 7.95 0.68
N VAL A 93 -6.22 7.11 1.64
CA VAL A 93 -7.01 5.92 1.97
C VAL A 93 -7.99 6.16 3.12
N HIS A 94 -8.00 7.35 3.69
CA HIS A 94 -8.84 7.65 4.83
C HIS A 94 -10.34 7.44 4.54
N ASP A 95 -10.79 7.89 3.39
CA ASP A 95 -12.21 7.87 3.05
C ASP A 95 -12.73 6.51 2.56
N CYS A 96 -11.85 5.59 2.20
CA CYS A 96 -12.31 4.29 1.70
C CYS A 96 -12.46 3.24 2.81
N GLU A 97 -12.23 3.61 4.05
CA GLU A 97 -12.44 2.80 5.25
C GLU A 97 -11.61 1.52 5.34
N VAL A 98 -10.53 1.46 4.58
CA VAL A 98 -9.62 0.32 4.66
C VAL A 98 -8.93 0.27 6.02
N ALA A 99 -8.58 -0.93 6.48
CA ALA A 99 -7.80 -1.08 7.70
C ALA A 99 -6.32 -0.81 7.37
N LEU A 100 -5.86 0.38 7.73
CA LEU A 100 -4.51 0.82 7.43
C LEU A 100 -3.55 0.40 8.55
N HIS A 101 -2.43 -0.24 8.15
CA HIS A 101 -1.40 -0.59 9.12
C HIS A 101 -0.86 0.70 9.77
N PRO A 102 -0.77 0.73 11.10
CA PRO A 102 -0.42 1.98 11.81
C PRO A 102 1.03 2.43 11.59
N GLU A 103 1.91 1.55 11.18
CA GLU A 103 3.30 1.91 10.92
C GLU A 103 3.61 1.87 9.44
N PRO A 104 3.86 3.02 8.81
CA PRO A 104 4.30 3.03 7.42
C PRO A 104 5.74 2.56 7.31
N LEU A 105 6.10 2.04 6.16
CA LEU A 105 7.46 1.60 5.90
C LEU A 105 8.26 2.72 5.26
N PHE A 106 9.38 3.07 5.87
CA PHE A 106 10.39 3.91 5.24
C PHE A 106 11.52 2.97 4.87
N ALA A 107 11.72 2.80 3.60
CA ALA A 107 12.59 1.74 3.13
C ALA A 107 14.02 1.91 3.47
N SER A 108 14.67 0.86 3.86
CA SER A 108 16.10 0.80 3.74
C SER A 108 16.62 -0.61 3.74
N SER A 109 16.14 -1.50 4.56
CA SER A 109 16.68 -2.85 4.54
C SER A 109 15.65 -3.87 4.12
N VAL A 110 16.11 -4.92 3.45
CA VAL A 110 15.25 -6.01 3.01
C VAL A 110 14.58 -6.70 4.19
N ASP A 111 15.31 -6.80 5.30
CA ASP A 111 14.77 -7.46 6.50
C ASP A 111 13.58 -6.69 7.08
N SER A 112 13.67 -5.36 7.11
CA SER A 112 12.56 -4.53 7.57
C SER A 112 11.35 -4.66 6.67
N VAL A 113 11.56 -4.71 5.37
CA VAL A 113 10.49 -4.86 4.40
C VAL A 113 9.75 -6.18 4.62
N LYS A 114 10.49 -7.26 4.80
CA LYS A 114 9.91 -8.59 4.98
C LYS A 114 9.00 -8.66 6.19
N THR A 115 9.49 -8.23 7.34
CA THR A 115 8.72 -8.26 8.58
C THR A 115 7.49 -7.38 8.49
N TRP A 116 7.67 -6.17 7.96
CA TRP A 116 6.57 -5.22 7.82
C TRP A 116 5.48 -5.76 6.89
N ALA A 117 5.87 -6.28 5.73
CA ALA A 117 4.91 -6.81 4.76
C ALA A 117 4.10 -7.96 5.34
N GLN A 118 4.76 -8.86 6.07
CA GLN A 118 4.10 -9.98 6.71
C GLN A 118 3.11 -9.51 7.79
N ASN A 119 3.46 -8.46 8.52
CA ASN A 119 2.57 -7.90 9.54
C ASN A 119 1.33 -7.27 8.92
N VAL A 120 1.48 -6.60 7.78
CA VAL A 120 0.33 -6.03 7.06
C VAL A 120 -0.61 -7.15 6.62
N VAL A 121 -0.07 -8.17 5.99
CA VAL A 121 -0.86 -9.28 5.46
C VAL A 121 -1.56 -10.06 6.56
N SER A 122 -0.93 -10.22 7.71
CA SER A 122 -1.52 -10.95 8.82
C SER A 122 -2.73 -10.25 9.42
N GLY A 123 -2.81 -8.92 9.27
CA GLY A 123 -3.91 -8.14 9.80
C GLY A 123 -3.98 -8.12 11.32
N SER A 124 -2.88 -8.44 12.00
CA SER A 124 -2.88 -8.50 13.47
C SER A 124 -3.28 -7.18 14.12
N PHE A 125 -2.98 -6.06 13.46
CA PHE A 125 -3.38 -4.74 13.97
C PHE A 125 -4.89 -4.54 13.92
N CYS A 126 -5.57 -5.22 13.02
CA CYS A 126 -7.02 -5.18 12.89
C CYS A 126 -7.69 -6.06 13.96
N THR A 127 -7.07 -7.19 14.25
CA THR A 127 -7.60 -8.17 15.19
C THR A 127 -7.78 -7.59 16.59
N ARG A 128 -6.89 -6.69 17.00
CA ARG A 128 -6.99 -6.08 18.32
C ARG A 128 -8.29 -5.32 18.52
N ASN A 129 -8.78 -4.73 17.46
CA ASN A 129 -10.03 -3.97 17.54
C ASN A 129 -11.23 -4.88 17.69
N ASP A 130 -11.15 -6.06 17.11
CA ASP A 130 -12.23 -7.02 17.12
C ASP A 130 -12.38 -7.72 18.45
N SER A 131 -11.30 -7.78 19.22
CA SER A 131 -11.29 -8.51 20.48
C SER A 131 -11.90 -7.75 21.63
N LYS A 132 -12.44 -6.59 21.39
CA LYS A 132 -13.05 -5.78 22.45
C LYS A 132 -14.57 -6.03 22.65
#